data_d439268c41928c71836d07672546f5e4
#
_entry.id   d439268c41928c71836d07672546f5e4
#
_cell.length_a   1.000
_cell.length_b   1.000
_cell.length_c   1.000
_cell.angle_alpha   90.00
_cell.angle_beta   90.00
_cell.angle_gamma   90.00
#
_symmetry.space_group_name_H-M   'P 1'
#
loop_
_entity.id
_entity.type
_entity.pdbx_description
1 polymer ?
#
loop_
_entity_poly.entity_id
_entity_poly.type
_entity_poly.pdbx_seq_one_letter_code
_entity_poly.pdbx_strand_id
1 'polypeptide(L)'
;MVNSKQKGNSGERAIVKILNEFYNTNEFKRVPMSGAFSTIHKNNLTESEAHVFQGDIITPDFFEWVIEVKNVKDVNLYKIFTDCGHTKWDEQLEKERENIKNKKGVILVFKQNNREWLCKVFKKDFTIEVVPRMEFVDSYILLFSDLLNFYLNNK
;
A
#
# COMPACT_ATOMS: atom_id res chain seq x y z
N MET A 1 -11.97 -23.70 -1.80
CA MET A 1 -10.80 -22.85 -2.14
C MET A 1 -11.23 -21.39 -2.13
N VAL A 2 -10.54 -20.51 -1.42
CA VAL A 2 -10.86 -19.06 -1.44
C VAL A 2 -10.38 -18.50 -2.77
N ASN A 3 -11.28 -17.83 -3.51
CA ASN A 3 -10.96 -17.20 -4.78
C ASN A 3 -9.96 -16.04 -4.57
N SER A 4 -9.01 -15.86 -5.48
CA SER A 4 -7.98 -14.80 -5.44
C SER A 4 -8.59 -13.39 -5.26
N LYS A 5 -9.72 -13.11 -5.90
CA LYS A 5 -10.47 -11.85 -5.76
C LYS A 5 -11.05 -11.67 -4.34
N GLN A 6 -11.60 -12.72 -3.74
CA GLN A 6 -12.09 -12.67 -2.36
C GLN A 6 -10.94 -12.44 -1.37
N LYS A 7 -9.77 -13.00 -1.66
CA LYS A 7 -8.58 -12.84 -0.84
C LYS A 7 -8.00 -11.42 -0.92
N GLY A 8 -7.95 -10.83 -2.10
CA GLY A 8 -7.59 -9.41 -2.27
C GLY A 8 -8.52 -8.52 -1.46
N ASN A 9 -9.83 -8.65 -1.67
CA ASN A 9 -10.85 -7.90 -0.95
C ASN A 9 -10.76 -8.06 0.58
N SER A 10 -10.38 -9.23 1.09
CA SER A 10 -10.20 -9.44 2.54
C SER A 10 -8.95 -8.73 3.07
N GLY A 11 -7.89 -8.65 2.28
CA GLY A 11 -6.67 -7.92 2.60
C GLY A 11 -6.94 -6.42 2.74
N GLU A 12 -7.57 -5.82 1.73
CA GLU A 12 -7.94 -4.41 1.74
C GLU A 12 -8.81 -4.05 2.96
N ARG A 13 -9.84 -4.87 3.29
CA ARG A 13 -10.67 -4.68 4.49
C ARG A 13 -9.85 -4.74 5.79
N ALA A 14 -8.89 -5.65 5.87
CA ALA A 14 -8.03 -5.76 7.05
C ALA A 14 -7.17 -4.51 7.23
N ILE A 15 -6.59 -3.97 6.15
CA ILE A 15 -5.79 -2.73 6.22
C ILE A 15 -6.67 -1.53 6.57
N VAL A 16 -7.85 -1.38 5.97
CA VAL A 16 -8.83 -0.34 6.35
C VAL A 16 -9.14 -0.40 7.84
N LYS A 17 -9.40 -1.58 8.38
CA LYS A 17 -9.65 -1.76 9.81
C LYS A 17 -8.47 -1.31 10.66
N ILE A 18 -7.25 -1.77 10.33
CA ILE A 18 -6.03 -1.40 11.07
C ILE A 18 -5.83 0.12 11.07
N LEU A 19 -5.97 0.77 9.92
CA LEU A 19 -5.80 2.21 9.80
C LEU A 19 -6.85 3.01 10.58
N ASN A 20 -8.11 2.61 10.48
CA ASN A 20 -9.19 3.26 11.22
C ASN A 20 -9.04 3.11 12.73
N GLU A 21 -8.63 1.93 13.20
CA GLU A 21 -8.33 1.70 14.61
C GLU A 21 -7.12 2.53 15.07
N PHE A 22 -6.04 2.54 14.30
CA PHE A 22 -4.82 3.27 14.62
C PHE A 22 -5.04 4.79 14.72
N TYR A 23 -5.76 5.38 13.75
CA TYR A 23 -6.03 6.81 13.71
C TYR A 23 -7.33 7.21 14.45
N ASN A 24 -8.03 6.27 15.05
CA ASN A 24 -9.33 6.47 15.70
C ASN A 24 -10.33 7.23 14.80
N THR A 25 -10.52 6.76 13.58
CA THR A 25 -11.37 7.37 12.54
C THR A 25 -12.17 6.31 11.79
N ASN A 26 -13.07 6.74 10.90
CA ASN A 26 -13.81 5.89 9.95
C ASN A 26 -13.62 6.35 8.50
N GLU A 27 -12.62 7.18 8.24
CA GLU A 27 -12.43 7.84 6.96
C GLU A 27 -11.69 6.97 5.94
N PHE A 28 -10.84 6.02 6.41
CA PHE A 28 -10.23 5.05 5.51
C PHE A 28 -11.28 4.09 4.98
N LYS A 29 -11.36 3.94 3.65
CA LYS A 29 -12.34 3.07 2.98
C LYS A 29 -11.66 2.32 1.84
N ARG A 30 -12.25 1.19 1.46
CA ARG A 30 -11.81 0.50 0.25
C ARG A 30 -12.23 1.28 -1.00
N VAL A 31 -11.36 1.29 -2.01
CA VAL A 31 -11.77 1.69 -3.35
C VAL A 31 -12.75 0.63 -3.88
N PRO A 32 -13.98 1.01 -4.27
CA PRO A 32 -14.92 0.08 -4.87
C PRO A 32 -14.32 -0.51 -6.16
N MET A 33 -14.33 -1.84 -6.30
CA MET A 33 -13.83 -2.53 -7.49
C MET A 33 -12.36 -2.21 -7.83
N SER A 34 -11.49 -2.09 -6.82
CA SER A 34 -10.06 -1.90 -7.01
C SER A 34 -9.52 -2.87 -8.08
N GLY A 35 -8.76 -2.38 -9.05
CA GLY A 35 -8.28 -3.12 -10.21
C GLY A 35 -9.17 -3.07 -11.46
N ALA A 36 -10.49 -2.88 -11.35
CA ALA A 36 -11.37 -2.70 -12.51
C ALA A 36 -11.87 -1.25 -12.65
N PHE A 37 -11.90 -0.48 -11.56
CA PHE A 37 -12.46 0.86 -11.53
C PHE A 37 -11.68 1.83 -12.42
N SER A 38 -10.35 1.78 -12.36
CA SER A 38 -9.48 2.62 -13.20
C SER A 38 -9.62 2.29 -14.69
N THR A 39 -9.95 1.05 -15.05
CA THR A 39 -10.09 0.62 -16.45
C THR A 39 -11.46 1.01 -17.03
N ILE A 40 -12.51 0.94 -16.19
CA ILE A 40 -13.90 1.15 -16.65
C ILE A 40 -14.27 2.64 -16.63
N HIS A 41 -13.72 3.42 -15.70
CA HIS A 41 -14.12 4.81 -15.46
C HIS A 41 -13.08 5.87 -15.85
N LYS A 42 -11.91 5.48 -16.42
CA LYS A 42 -10.86 6.43 -16.84
C LYS A 42 -11.38 7.60 -17.69
N ASN A 43 -12.44 7.39 -18.45
CA ASN A 43 -12.99 8.41 -19.36
C ASN A 43 -14.15 9.22 -18.78
N ASN A 44 -14.65 8.86 -17.57
CA ASN A 44 -15.87 9.45 -17.00
C ASN A 44 -15.64 10.10 -15.61
N LEU A 45 -14.42 10.00 -15.06
CA LEU A 45 -14.09 10.63 -13.78
C LEU A 45 -13.56 12.05 -14.02
N THR A 46 -14.05 13.01 -13.24
CA THR A 46 -13.42 14.32 -13.13
C THR A 46 -12.01 14.15 -12.53
N GLU A 47 -11.11 15.11 -12.77
CA GLU A 47 -9.75 15.05 -12.18
C GLU A 47 -9.80 14.92 -10.65
N SER A 48 -10.75 15.58 -9.99
CA SER A 48 -10.94 15.48 -8.54
C SER A 48 -11.39 14.10 -8.06
N GLU A 49 -12.23 13.40 -8.81
CA GLU A 49 -12.65 12.04 -8.49
C GLU A 49 -11.54 11.02 -8.72
N ALA A 50 -10.74 11.20 -9.80
CA ALA A 50 -9.59 10.33 -10.08
C ALA A 50 -8.54 10.38 -8.95
N HIS A 51 -8.41 11.50 -8.22
CA HIS A 51 -7.49 11.64 -7.09
C HIS A 51 -7.94 10.88 -5.84
N VAL A 52 -9.26 10.76 -5.63
CA VAL A 52 -9.83 10.06 -4.47
C VAL A 52 -9.62 8.54 -4.57
N PHE A 53 -9.52 8.01 -5.80
CA PHE A 53 -9.46 6.56 -6.07
C PHE A 53 -8.05 6.06 -6.43
N GLN A 54 -7.00 6.68 -5.90
CA GLN A 54 -5.63 6.20 -6.06
C GLN A 54 -5.33 5.03 -5.13
N GLY A 55 -4.73 3.97 -5.65
CA GLY A 55 -4.44 2.74 -4.90
C GLY A 55 -5.68 1.91 -4.56
N ASP A 56 -5.56 1.07 -3.56
CA ASP A 56 -6.62 0.16 -3.09
C ASP A 56 -7.45 0.75 -1.93
N ILE A 57 -6.94 1.80 -1.28
CA ILE A 57 -7.54 2.43 -0.10
C ILE A 57 -7.78 3.91 -0.35
N ILE A 58 -9.02 4.36 -0.18
CA ILE A 58 -9.37 5.78 -0.06
C ILE A 58 -8.82 6.27 1.27
N THR A 59 -7.99 7.29 1.24
CA THR A 59 -7.33 7.85 2.42
C THR A 59 -7.83 9.25 2.72
N PRO A 60 -8.00 9.64 4.00
CA PRO A 60 -8.35 11.00 4.37
C PRO A 60 -7.28 12.02 3.97
N ASP A 61 -7.62 13.31 3.95
CA ASP A 61 -6.71 14.37 3.48
C ASP A 61 -5.44 14.47 4.30
N PHE A 62 -5.52 14.21 5.61
CA PHE A 62 -4.34 14.25 6.48
C PHE A 62 -3.34 13.12 6.20
N PHE A 63 -3.76 12.05 5.52
CA PHE A 63 -2.91 10.90 5.21
C PHE A 63 -2.29 11.09 3.82
N GLU A 64 -1.02 11.40 3.78
CA GLU A 64 -0.30 11.86 2.59
C GLU A 64 0.24 10.73 1.69
N TRP A 65 -0.23 9.50 1.85
CA TRP A 65 0.27 8.32 1.13
C TRP A 65 -0.83 7.59 0.38
N VAL A 66 -0.48 7.05 -0.78
CA VAL A 66 -1.29 6.05 -1.49
C VAL A 66 -0.95 4.67 -0.94
N ILE A 67 -1.94 3.83 -0.74
CA ILE A 67 -1.76 2.46 -0.24
C ILE A 67 -2.20 1.46 -1.28
N GLU A 68 -1.28 0.56 -1.65
CA GLU A 68 -1.52 -0.63 -2.46
C GLU A 68 -1.44 -1.87 -1.57
N VAL A 69 -2.40 -2.79 -1.69
CA VAL A 69 -2.53 -3.95 -0.79
C VAL A 69 -2.40 -5.26 -1.55
N LYS A 70 -1.51 -6.13 -1.12
CA LYS A 70 -1.32 -7.47 -1.70
C LYS A 70 -1.44 -8.54 -0.62
N ASN A 71 -2.53 -9.30 -0.65
CA ASN A 71 -2.74 -10.46 0.22
C ASN A 71 -2.62 -11.74 -0.61
N VAL A 72 -1.48 -12.42 -0.54
CA VAL A 72 -1.15 -13.55 -1.42
C VAL A 72 -0.97 -14.85 -0.65
N LYS A 73 -1.00 -15.98 -1.35
CA LYS A 73 -0.78 -17.29 -0.75
C LYS A 73 0.68 -17.44 -0.30
N ASP A 74 1.60 -16.96 -1.12
CA ASP A 74 3.02 -17.09 -0.92
C ASP A 74 3.78 -15.86 -1.42
N VAL A 75 4.80 -15.45 -0.67
CA VAL A 75 5.75 -14.39 -1.00
C VAL A 75 7.14 -14.98 -0.93
N ASN A 76 7.84 -15.02 -2.05
CA ASN A 76 9.22 -15.46 -2.07
C ASN A 76 10.14 -14.35 -1.54
N LEU A 77 10.28 -14.27 -0.22
CA LEU A 77 11.17 -13.29 0.42
C LEU A 77 12.63 -13.48 0.03
N TYR A 78 13.05 -14.71 -0.21
CA TYR A 78 14.41 -15.00 -0.69
C TYR A 78 14.65 -14.34 -2.06
N LYS A 79 13.68 -14.46 -2.97
CA LYS A 79 13.77 -13.79 -4.27
C LYS A 79 13.79 -12.27 -4.13
N ILE A 80 12.95 -11.69 -3.28
CA ILE A 80 13.00 -10.26 -3.00
C ILE A 80 14.38 -9.83 -2.52
N PHE A 81 14.99 -10.62 -1.64
CA PHE A 81 16.34 -10.36 -1.14
C PHE A 81 17.38 -10.43 -2.27
N THR A 82 17.38 -11.47 -3.09
CA THR A 82 18.35 -11.66 -4.20
C THR A 82 18.15 -10.66 -5.33
N ASP A 83 16.94 -10.18 -5.54
CA ASP A 83 16.59 -9.20 -6.56
C ASP A 83 16.69 -7.74 -6.01
N CYS A 84 17.52 -7.52 -4.99
CA CYS A 84 17.80 -6.20 -4.41
C CYS A 84 16.54 -5.43 -3.96
N GLY A 85 15.56 -6.14 -3.43
CA GLY A 85 14.31 -5.55 -2.93
C GLY A 85 13.20 -5.45 -3.97
N HIS A 86 13.47 -5.81 -5.22
CA HIS A 86 12.45 -5.81 -6.25
C HIS A 86 11.35 -6.85 -5.97
N THR A 87 10.12 -6.41 -6.13
CA THR A 87 8.94 -7.26 -6.06
C THR A 87 8.27 -7.35 -7.44
N LYS A 88 7.47 -8.37 -7.65
CA LYS A 88 6.68 -8.50 -8.88
C LYS A 88 5.61 -7.40 -9.04
N TRP A 89 5.46 -6.53 -8.05
CA TRP A 89 4.49 -5.42 -8.05
C TRP A 89 5.15 -4.05 -8.31
N ASP A 90 6.47 -3.99 -8.44
CA ASP A 90 7.21 -2.73 -8.55
C ASP A 90 6.81 -1.90 -9.77
N GLU A 91 6.58 -2.54 -10.92
CA GLU A 91 6.07 -1.84 -12.10
C GLU A 91 4.71 -1.17 -11.87
N GLN A 92 3.83 -1.82 -11.10
CA GLN A 92 2.54 -1.23 -10.73
C GLN A 92 2.74 -0.04 -9.79
N LEU A 93 3.61 -0.18 -8.79
CA LEU A 93 3.91 0.89 -7.82
C LEU A 93 4.51 2.12 -8.50
N GLU A 94 5.42 1.95 -9.46
CA GLU A 94 6.00 3.06 -10.21
C GLU A 94 4.93 3.78 -11.05
N LYS A 95 4.05 3.05 -11.71
CA LYS A 95 2.92 3.65 -12.45
C LYS A 95 1.97 4.42 -11.53
N GLU A 96 1.61 3.88 -10.37
CA GLU A 96 0.80 4.59 -9.38
C GLU A 96 1.51 5.86 -8.93
N ARG A 97 2.80 5.77 -8.68
CA ARG A 97 3.63 6.87 -8.24
C ARG A 97 3.73 8.00 -9.26
N GLU A 98 3.87 7.70 -10.55
CA GLU A 98 3.88 8.70 -11.63
C GLU A 98 2.56 9.49 -11.72
N ASN A 99 1.46 8.89 -11.29
CA ASN A 99 0.12 9.48 -11.31
C ASN A 99 -0.26 10.24 -10.03
N ILE A 100 0.62 10.24 -9.00
CA ILE A 100 0.35 10.96 -7.75
C ILE A 100 0.49 12.46 -7.98
N LYS A 101 -0.56 13.24 -7.64
CA LYS A 101 -0.50 14.71 -7.69
C LYS A 101 -0.40 15.35 -6.30
N ASN A 102 -1.12 14.79 -5.30
CA ASN A 102 -1.30 15.41 -3.99
C ASN A 102 -0.88 14.54 -2.81
N LYS A 103 -0.11 13.47 -3.05
CA LYS A 103 0.40 12.56 -2.01
C LYS A 103 1.93 12.49 -2.09
N LYS A 104 2.58 12.16 -0.99
CA LYS A 104 4.05 12.07 -0.89
C LYS A 104 4.65 10.88 -1.61
N GLY A 105 3.91 9.77 -1.67
CA GLY A 105 4.41 8.54 -2.30
C GLY A 105 3.46 7.38 -2.16
N VAL A 106 3.94 6.17 -2.47
CA VAL A 106 3.18 4.92 -2.42
C VAL A 106 3.75 4.00 -1.36
N ILE A 107 2.87 3.41 -0.56
CA ILE A 107 3.19 2.34 0.38
C ILE A 107 2.58 1.04 -0.17
N LEU A 108 3.41 0.05 -0.49
CA LEU A 108 2.95 -1.30 -0.74
C LEU A 108 2.80 -2.03 0.59
N VAL A 109 1.58 -2.40 0.94
CA VAL A 109 1.30 -3.26 2.11
C VAL A 109 1.00 -4.67 1.63
N PHE A 110 1.77 -5.64 2.09
CA PHE A 110 1.62 -7.01 1.60
C PHE A 110 1.79 -8.05 2.70
N LYS A 111 1.17 -9.19 2.52
CA LYS A 111 1.43 -10.35 3.36
C LYS A 111 1.22 -11.68 2.65
N GLN A 112 1.91 -12.68 3.14
CA GLN A 112 1.64 -14.09 2.93
C GLN A 112 0.58 -14.59 3.92
N ASN A 113 -0.17 -15.63 3.56
CA ASN A 113 -1.15 -16.26 4.45
C ASN A 113 -0.58 -16.54 5.84
N ASN A 114 -1.36 -16.18 6.88
CA ASN A 114 -1.04 -16.43 8.29
C ASN A 114 0.30 -15.81 8.74
N ARG A 115 0.75 -14.74 8.09
CA ARG A 115 1.94 -13.97 8.48
C ARG A 115 1.56 -12.53 8.79
N GLU A 116 2.51 -11.80 9.39
CA GLU A 116 2.37 -10.38 9.64
C GLU A 116 2.30 -9.57 8.35
N TRP A 117 1.70 -8.39 8.42
CA TRP A 117 1.73 -7.42 7.36
C TRP A 117 3.10 -6.78 7.25
N LEU A 118 3.70 -6.88 6.08
CA LEU A 118 4.90 -6.16 5.69
C LEU A 118 4.51 -4.94 4.86
N CYS A 119 5.38 -3.96 4.83
CA CYS A 119 5.27 -2.86 3.87
C CYS A 119 6.61 -2.60 3.19
N LYS A 120 6.55 -2.19 1.94
CA LYS A 120 7.66 -1.64 1.17
C LYS A 120 7.42 -0.17 0.95
N VAL A 121 8.45 0.66 1.21
CA VAL A 121 8.47 2.09 0.94
C VAL A 121 9.74 2.46 0.20
N PHE A 122 9.69 3.46 -0.67
CA PHE A 122 10.85 3.91 -1.42
C PHE A 122 11.63 4.97 -0.66
N LYS A 123 12.96 4.88 -0.66
CA LYS A 123 13.87 5.82 0.02
C LYS A 123 13.70 7.27 -0.45
N LYS A 124 13.38 7.46 -1.72
CA LYS A 124 13.14 8.78 -2.30
C LYS A 124 11.90 9.50 -1.74
N ASP A 125 10.97 8.73 -1.16
CA ASP A 125 9.71 9.24 -0.61
C ASP A 125 9.70 9.22 0.91
N PHE A 126 10.59 8.46 1.53
CA PHE A 126 10.50 8.13 2.95
C PHE A 126 11.89 8.11 3.62
N THR A 127 12.10 8.95 4.62
CA THR A 127 13.29 8.89 5.47
C THR A 127 12.99 8.04 6.69
N ILE A 128 13.75 6.97 6.88
CA ILE A 128 13.62 6.06 8.01
C ILE A 128 14.79 6.27 8.98
N GLU A 129 14.46 6.66 10.21
CA GLU A 129 15.44 6.87 11.30
C GLU A 129 15.64 5.61 12.16
N VAL A 130 14.73 4.63 12.04
CA VAL A 130 14.78 3.36 12.77
C VAL A 130 15.22 2.25 11.82
N VAL A 131 15.95 1.26 12.33
CA VAL A 131 16.47 0.15 11.53
C VAL A 131 15.33 -0.64 10.87
N PRO A 132 15.25 -0.65 9.53
CA PRO A 132 14.25 -1.45 8.83
C PRO A 132 14.54 -2.94 8.98
N ARG A 133 13.55 -3.79 8.72
CA ARG A 133 13.76 -5.25 8.71
C ARG A 133 14.67 -5.67 7.56
N MET A 134 14.51 -5.01 6.41
CA MET A 134 15.36 -5.18 5.24
C MET A 134 15.57 -3.81 4.58
N GLU A 135 16.82 -3.49 4.28
CA GLU A 135 17.21 -2.27 3.58
C GLU A 135 17.83 -2.65 2.24
N PHE A 136 17.38 -1.99 1.18
CA PHE A 136 17.88 -2.13 -0.18
C PHE A 136 18.37 -0.78 -0.71
N VAL A 137 18.91 -0.75 -1.92
CA VAL A 137 19.45 0.47 -2.52
C VAL A 137 18.41 1.59 -2.61
N ASP A 138 17.18 1.25 -3.02
CA ASP A 138 16.11 2.20 -3.33
C ASP A 138 14.89 2.12 -2.39
N SER A 139 14.85 1.13 -1.50
CA SER A 139 13.66 0.85 -0.71
C SER A 139 13.97 0.23 0.65
N TYR A 140 12.96 0.29 1.52
CA TYR A 140 12.93 -0.42 2.80
C TYR A 140 11.77 -1.39 2.83
N ILE A 141 11.95 -2.54 3.49
CA ILE A 141 10.87 -3.45 3.87
C ILE A 141 10.87 -3.58 5.39
N LEU A 142 9.71 -3.34 6.00
CA LEU A 142 9.51 -3.35 7.45
C LEU A 142 8.13 -3.93 7.80
N LEU A 143 7.88 -4.15 9.08
CA LEU A 143 6.53 -4.46 9.52
C LEU A 143 5.62 -3.25 9.32
N PHE A 144 4.39 -3.47 8.87
CA PHE A 144 3.43 -2.38 8.69
C PHE A 144 3.08 -1.70 10.02
N SER A 145 3.04 -2.46 11.14
CA SER A 145 2.90 -1.91 12.49
C SER A 145 4.04 -0.98 12.87
N ASP A 146 5.28 -1.30 12.49
CA ASP A 146 6.43 -0.44 12.78
C ASP A 146 6.34 0.87 11.98
N LEU A 147 5.91 0.79 10.70
CA LEU A 147 5.68 1.98 9.89
C LEU A 147 4.64 2.91 10.53
N LEU A 148 3.52 2.36 10.98
CA LEU A 148 2.47 3.15 11.63
C LEU A 148 2.98 3.80 12.92
N ASN A 149 3.60 3.03 13.80
CA ASN A 149 3.99 3.50 15.13
C ASN A 149 5.13 4.51 15.10
N PHE A 150 6.11 4.36 14.22
CA PHE A 150 7.33 5.17 14.25
C PHE A 150 7.34 6.30 13.22
N TYR A 151 6.61 6.19 12.12
CA TYR A 151 6.72 7.12 11.00
C TYR A 151 5.43 7.84 10.62
N LEU A 152 4.29 7.20 10.83
CA LEU A 152 2.99 7.75 10.45
C LEU A 152 2.19 8.27 11.66
N ASN A 153 2.73 8.15 12.85
CA ASN A 153 2.08 8.61 14.09
C ASN A 153 2.33 10.10 14.41
N ASN A 154 3.11 10.80 13.60
CA ASN A 154 3.39 12.21 13.81
C ASN A 154 2.23 13.05 13.26
N LYS A 155 1.25 13.30 14.12
CA LYS A 155 0.25 14.38 14.00
C LYS A 155 0.61 15.54 14.90
#